data_48c39d1a07e2864c78c9e8bcf1d802d0
#
_entry.id   48c39d1a07e2864c78c9e8bcf1d802d0
#
_cell.length_a   1.000
_cell.length_b   1.000
_cell.length_c   1.000
_cell.angle_alpha   90.00
_cell.angle_beta   90.00
_cell.angle_gamma   90.00
#
_symmetry.space_group_name_H-M   'P 1'
#
loop_
_entity.id
_entity.type
_entity.pdbx_description
1 polymer ?
#
loop_
_entity_poly.entity_id
_entity_poly.type
_entity_poly.pdbx_seq_one_letter_code
_entity_poly.pdbx_strand_id
1 'polypeptide(L)'
;MFVEAKSAEDAAAGGKGQPGLSQSLARPARRICAQGLKWAICMAVPVVFAQTPPASGPSGAPGQDLRNGVNDPFIQISREVPDCPVPRGPVLTEAQMRGQSHDSIARGNSCYHTGQCRDASAYAHDPEIADAARTRLRDDPRLRDSALWITVQRRFITLQGCAASARQADYVAEVLRQLPDVLHVTVDVAVRRPGAAATRR
;
A
#
# COMPACT_ATOMS: atom_id res chain seq x y z
N MET A 1 33.16 23.38 43.25
CA MET A 1 32.03 23.40 44.18
C MET A 1 31.17 22.20 43.82
N PHE A 2 31.27 21.19 44.69
CA PHE A 2 30.56 19.90 44.59
C PHE A 2 29.12 20.07 45.07
N VAL A 3 28.14 19.43 44.40
CA VAL A 3 26.91 18.89 44.99
C VAL A 3 26.45 17.81 43.99
N GLU A 4 26.72 16.65 44.20
CA GLU A 4 26.24 15.51 44.98
C GLU A 4 24.85 14.99 44.60
N ALA A 5 24.87 13.72 44.19
CA ALA A 5 23.81 12.83 43.83
C ALA A 5 22.79 12.61 44.95
N LYS A 6 21.53 12.34 44.57
CA LYS A 6 20.62 11.60 45.44
C LYS A 6 19.77 10.62 44.66
N SER A 7 20.12 9.37 44.85
CA SER A 7 19.29 8.20 44.59
C SER A 7 18.08 8.19 45.53
N ALA A 8 16.94 7.74 45.03
CA ALA A 8 15.93 7.13 45.88
C ALA A 8 15.31 5.96 45.13
N GLU A 9 15.64 4.79 45.64
CA GLU A 9 14.99 3.52 45.41
C GLU A 9 13.63 3.45 46.09
N ASP A 10 12.91 2.40 45.77
CA ASP A 10 11.78 1.78 46.47
C ASP A 10 10.36 2.27 46.15
N ALA A 11 9.65 1.39 45.44
CA ALA A 11 8.53 0.68 46.03
C ALA A 11 7.98 -0.40 45.08
N ALA A 12 8.29 -1.63 45.45
CA ALA A 12 7.57 -2.82 45.00
C ALA A 12 6.22 -2.90 45.73
N ALA A 13 5.18 -3.36 45.03
CA ALA A 13 4.13 -4.26 45.53
C ALA A 13 2.97 -4.30 44.56
N GLY A 14 2.66 -5.44 44.08
CA GLY A 14 1.49 -6.16 44.46
C GLY A 14 0.74 -6.66 43.24
N GLY A 15 1.01 -7.90 42.85
CA GLY A 15 0.25 -8.63 41.87
C GLY A 15 -1.18 -8.90 42.33
N LYS A 16 -2.05 -9.11 41.40
CA LYS A 16 -3.19 -10.03 41.55
C LYS A 16 -3.53 -10.63 40.19
N GLY A 17 -3.47 -11.96 40.20
CA GLY A 17 -3.72 -12.82 39.07
C GLY A 17 -5.14 -12.70 38.54
N GLN A 18 -5.25 -12.80 37.22
CA GLN A 18 -6.52 -13.06 36.58
C GLN A 18 -6.69 -14.57 36.43
N PRO A 19 -7.88 -15.10 36.71
CA PRO A 19 -8.17 -16.52 36.56
C PRO A 19 -8.38 -16.86 35.10
N GLY A 20 -7.79 -17.97 34.69
CA GLY A 20 -7.86 -18.53 33.36
C GLY A 20 -9.31 -18.86 32.95
N LEU A 21 -9.68 -18.41 31.76
CA LEU A 21 -10.85 -18.88 31.04
C LEU A 21 -10.51 -20.18 30.33
N SER A 22 -10.95 -21.29 30.92
CA SER A 22 -10.97 -22.62 30.32
C SER A 22 -11.79 -22.59 29.04
N GLN A 23 -11.14 -22.77 27.90
CA GLN A 23 -11.83 -23.08 26.66
C GLN A 23 -12.27 -24.55 26.66
N SER A 24 -13.55 -24.72 26.86
CA SER A 24 -14.24 -25.98 26.77
C SER A 24 -14.21 -26.51 25.33
N LEU A 25 -13.45 -27.60 25.11
CA LEU A 25 -13.44 -28.36 23.88
C LEU A 25 -14.79 -29.10 23.73
N ALA A 26 -15.68 -28.57 22.95
CA ALA A 26 -16.89 -29.29 22.53
C ALA A 26 -16.51 -30.39 21.53
N ARG A 27 -16.58 -31.63 22.00
CA ARG A 27 -16.47 -32.84 21.17
C ARG A 27 -17.72 -32.97 20.28
N PRO A 28 -17.60 -33.27 18.98
CA PRO A 28 -18.76 -33.57 18.17
C PRO A 28 -19.28 -34.99 18.52
N ALA A 29 -20.55 -35.06 18.88
CA ALA A 29 -21.26 -36.29 19.12
C ALA A 29 -21.35 -37.12 17.82
N ARG A 30 -20.74 -38.31 17.84
CA ARG A 30 -20.95 -39.35 16.82
C ARG A 30 -22.39 -39.84 16.94
N ARG A 31 -23.24 -39.51 16.00
CA ARG A 31 -24.52 -40.18 15.82
C ARG A 31 -24.30 -41.42 14.96
N ILE A 32 -24.45 -42.56 15.60
CA ILE A 32 -24.55 -43.88 14.96
C ILE A 32 -25.95 -43.98 14.37
N CYS A 33 -26.07 -43.93 13.05
CA CYS A 33 -27.29 -44.32 12.37
C CYS A 33 -27.22 -45.82 12.09
N ALA A 34 -28.02 -46.58 12.84
CA ALA A 34 -28.30 -47.99 12.56
C ALA A 34 -29.41 -48.11 11.50
N GLN A 35 -29.10 -48.88 10.50
CA GLN A 35 -29.94 -49.73 9.66
C GLN A 35 -31.33 -49.24 9.22
N GLY A 36 -31.47 -49.08 7.91
CA GLY A 36 -32.72 -48.95 7.21
C GLY A 36 -32.50 -48.94 5.70
N LEU A 37 -32.53 -50.11 5.12
CA LEU A 37 -32.41 -50.46 3.71
C LEU A 37 -33.50 -49.77 2.86
N LYS A 38 -33.16 -48.72 2.09
CA LYS A 38 -33.90 -48.36 0.86
C LYS A 38 -32.98 -47.55 -0.04
N TRP A 39 -32.71 -48.10 -1.22
CA TRP A 39 -31.95 -47.49 -2.30
C TRP A 39 -32.68 -46.25 -2.82
N ALA A 40 -32.20 -45.08 -2.47
CA ALA A 40 -32.52 -43.85 -3.18
C ALA A 40 -31.19 -43.30 -3.75
N ILE A 41 -31.05 -43.42 -5.05
CA ILE A 41 -29.94 -42.83 -5.82
C ILE A 41 -30.12 -41.32 -5.75
N CYS A 42 -29.48 -40.66 -4.77
CA CYS A 42 -29.31 -39.22 -4.80
C CYS A 42 -28.19 -38.92 -5.78
N MET A 43 -28.55 -38.51 -7.00
CA MET A 43 -27.65 -37.83 -7.92
C MET A 43 -27.25 -36.49 -7.28
N ALA A 44 -26.14 -36.49 -6.55
CA ALA A 44 -25.52 -35.25 -6.12
C ALA A 44 -24.88 -34.58 -7.34
N VAL A 45 -25.57 -33.58 -7.89
CA VAL A 45 -25.00 -32.71 -8.88
C VAL A 45 -24.00 -31.82 -8.15
N PRO A 46 -22.69 -31.86 -8.46
CA PRO A 46 -21.75 -30.94 -7.88
C PRO A 46 -22.07 -29.53 -8.43
N VAL A 47 -22.58 -28.65 -7.57
CA VAL A 47 -22.64 -27.23 -7.87
C VAL A 47 -21.22 -26.73 -7.87
N VAL A 48 -20.61 -26.66 -9.04
CA VAL A 48 -19.34 -26.00 -9.25
C VAL A 48 -19.62 -24.51 -9.09
N PHE A 49 -19.32 -23.96 -7.92
CA PHE A 49 -19.20 -22.52 -7.76
C PHE A 49 -18.00 -22.10 -8.60
N ALA A 50 -18.26 -21.61 -9.81
CA ALA A 50 -17.29 -20.87 -10.58
C ALA A 50 -16.94 -19.60 -9.78
N GLN A 51 -15.82 -19.65 -9.06
CA GLN A 51 -15.22 -18.45 -8.48
C GLN A 51 -14.72 -17.62 -9.66
N THR A 52 -15.45 -16.58 -10.01
CA THR A 52 -14.99 -15.55 -10.91
C THR A 52 -13.73 -14.93 -10.27
N PRO A 53 -12.58 -14.96 -10.93
CA PRO A 53 -11.41 -14.26 -10.41
C PRO A 53 -11.77 -12.77 -10.24
N PRO A 54 -11.26 -12.09 -9.19
CA PRO A 54 -11.49 -10.67 -9.03
C PRO A 54 -11.02 -9.98 -10.29
N ALA A 55 -11.90 -9.21 -10.90
CA ALA A 55 -11.61 -8.46 -12.10
C ALA A 55 -10.40 -7.56 -11.86
N SER A 56 -9.33 -7.82 -12.55
CA SER A 56 -8.13 -7.00 -12.60
C SER A 56 -8.55 -5.56 -12.94
N GLY A 57 -8.23 -4.63 -12.06
CA GLY A 57 -8.27 -3.19 -12.11
C GLY A 57 -9.26 -2.46 -13.04
N PRO A 58 -9.76 -1.31 -12.64
CA PRO A 58 -10.76 -0.58 -13.39
C PRO A 58 -10.18 -0.09 -14.71
N SER A 59 -10.40 -0.84 -15.78
CA SER A 59 -10.44 -0.27 -17.12
C SER A 59 -11.67 0.64 -17.15
N GLY A 60 -11.45 1.95 -17.04
CA GLY A 60 -12.53 2.92 -17.23
C GLY A 60 -13.22 2.65 -18.54
N ALA A 61 -14.54 2.47 -18.50
CA ALA A 61 -15.33 2.33 -19.73
C ALA A 61 -15.08 3.54 -20.64
N PRO A 62 -15.09 3.38 -21.99
CA PRO A 62 -14.95 4.50 -22.91
C PRO A 62 -16.02 5.54 -22.62
N GLY A 63 -15.62 6.79 -22.30
CA GLY A 63 -16.52 7.91 -22.02
C GLY A 63 -16.63 8.34 -20.57
N GLN A 64 -15.88 7.76 -19.62
CA GLN A 64 -15.81 8.27 -18.25
C GLN A 64 -14.77 9.39 -18.15
N ASP A 65 -15.20 10.58 -17.67
CA ASP A 65 -14.29 11.68 -17.37
C ASP A 65 -13.34 11.26 -16.24
N LEU A 66 -12.08 11.09 -16.60
CA LEU A 66 -10.99 10.81 -15.67
C LEU A 66 -10.32 12.13 -15.29
N ARG A 67 -10.24 12.43 -14.00
CA ARG A 67 -9.59 13.64 -13.50
C ARG A 67 -8.84 13.39 -12.21
N ASN A 68 -7.81 14.20 -11.97
CA ASN A 68 -7.15 14.29 -10.68
C ASN A 68 -7.96 15.23 -9.78
N GLY A 69 -8.96 14.69 -9.09
CA GLY A 69 -9.97 15.47 -8.38
C GLY A 69 -9.48 16.13 -7.09
N VAL A 70 -8.36 15.67 -6.53
CA VAL A 70 -7.78 16.18 -5.29
C VAL A 70 -6.39 16.78 -5.48
N ASN A 71 -5.95 16.95 -6.73
CA ASN A 71 -4.65 17.49 -7.10
C ASN A 71 -3.47 16.70 -6.50
N ASP A 72 -3.59 15.39 -6.48
CA ASP A 72 -2.50 14.50 -6.04
C ASP A 72 -1.23 14.79 -6.87
N PRO A 73 -0.08 15.02 -6.24
CA PRO A 73 1.16 15.28 -6.96
C PRO A 73 1.56 14.10 -7.85
N PHE A 74 1.78 14.38 -9.13
CA PHE A 74 2.33 13.44 -10.11
C PHE A 74 3.53 14.11 -10.78
N ILE A 75 4.72 13.62 -10.49
CA ILE A 75 5.97 14.25 -10.95
C ILE A 75 6.92 13.24 -11.57
N GLN A 76 7.62 13.67 -12.60
CA GLN A 76 8.73 12.93 -13.20
C GLN A 76 10.03 13.26 -12.46
N ILE A 77 10.75 12.24 -12.02
CA ILE A 77 12.02 12.36 -11.27
C ILE A 77 13.25 12.01 -12.12
N SER A 78 13.09 11.25 -13.20
CA SER A 78 14.12 10.99 -14.22
C SER A 78 13.51 10.83 -15.60
N ARG A 79 14.27 11.11 -16.68
CA ARG A 79 13.76 11.11 -18.06
C ARG A 79 14.75 10.62 -19.10
N GLU A 80 15.71 9.81 -18.73
CA GLU A 80 16.78 9.39 -19.64
C GLU A 80 16.43 8.20 -20.52
N VAL A 81 15.20 7.68 -20.41
CA VAL A 81 14.68 6.57 -21.24
C VAL A 81 13.48 7.07 -22.05
N PRO A 82 13.68 7.49 -23.30
CA PRO A 82 12.63 8.10 -24.09
C PRO A 82 11.48 7.15 -24.46
N ASP A 83 11.77 5.83 -24.58
CA ASP A 83 10.76 4.83 -24.94
C ASP A 83 10.01 4.24 -23.73
N CYS A 84 10.22 4.77 -22.53
CA CYS A 84 9.46 4.36 -21.36
C CYS A 84 8.04 4.92 -21.41
N PRO A 85 7.00 4.08 -21.30
CA PRO A 85 5.62 4.57 -21.28
C PRO A 85 5.39 5.50 -20.09
N VAL A 86 4.77 6.64 -20.34
CA VAL A 86 4.36 7.57 -19.28
C VAL A 86 3.19 6.93 -18.52
N PRO A 87 3.28 6.78 -17.18
CA PRO A 87 2.18 6.26 -16.38
C PRO A 87 0.95 7.19 -16.47
N ARG A 88 -0.23 6.61 -16.26
CA ARG A 88 -1.49 7.38 -16.35
C ARG A 88 -1.60 8.49 -15.29
N GLY A 89 -0.89 8.37 -14.19
CA GLY A 89 -1.03 9.28 -13.05
C GLY A 89 -2.30 9.04 -12.22
N PRO A 90 -2.59 9.92 -11.24
CA PRO A 90 -3.65 9.75 -10.25
C PRO A 90 -5.01 10.23 -10.78
N VAL A 91 -5.45 9.73 -11.94
CA VAL A 91 -6.74 10.11 -12.52
C VAL A 91 -7.79 9.07 -12.21
N LEU A 92 -8.94 9.52 -11.74
CA LEU A 92 -10.05 8.71 -11.25
C LEU A 92 -11.38 9.17 -11.87
N THR A 93 -12.33 8.26 -11.94
CA THR A 93 -13.72 8.62 -12.18
C THR A 93 -14.33 9.27 -10.94
N GLU A 94 -15.43 9.98 -11.11
CA GLU A 94 -16.13 10.60 -9.98
C GLU A 94 -16.60 9.56 -8.93
N ALA A 95 -17.05 8.39 -9.37
CA ALA A 95 -17.45 7.30 -8.46
C ALA A 95 -16.26 6.79 -7.63
N GLN A 96 -15.08 6.63 -8.26
CA GLN A 96 -13.86 6.24 -7.56
C GLN A 96 -13.39 7.30 -6.57
N MET A 97 -13.48 8.58 -6.92
CA MET A 97 -13.15 9.68 -6.02
C MET A 97 -14.04 9.69 -4.77
N ARG A 98 -15.36 9.50 -4.93
CA ARG A 98 -16.27 9.40 -3.78
C ARG A 98 -15.92 8.23 -2.86
N GLY A 99 -15.63 7.04 -3.41
CA GLY A 99 -15.21 5.88 -2.62
C GLY A 99 -13.93 6.12 -1.84
N GLN A 100 -12.95 6.80 -2.45
CA GLN A 100 -11.68 7.09 -1.80
C GLN A 100 -11.75 8.17 -0.71
N SER A 101 -12.76 9.04 -0.74
CA SER A 101 -12.91 10.11 0.25
C SER A 101 -13.05 9.59 1.67
N HIS A 102 -13.86 8.56 1.87
CA HIS A 102 -14.05 7.94 3.19
C HIS A 102 -12.77 7.32 3.72
N ASP A 103 -12.06 6.57 2.88
CA ASP A 103 -10.78 5.93 3.26
C ASP A 103 -9.72 6.97 3.62
N SER A 104 -9.74 8.12 2.96
CA SER A 104 -8.80 9.21 3.20
C SER A 104 -9.00 9.86 4.57
N ILE A 105 -10.27 10.09 4.94
CA ILE A 105 -10.62 10.63 6.26
C ILE A 105 -10.21 9.64 7.35
N ALA A 106 -10.54 8.37 7.19
CA ALA A 106 -10.20 7.34 8.16
C ALA A 106 -8.68 7.22 8.37
N ARG A 107 -7.87 7.27 7.30
CA ARG A 107 -6.41 7.21 7.40
C ARG A 107 -5.81 8.43 8.08
N GLY A 108 -6.25 9.63 7.72
CA GLY A 108 -5.75 10.86 8.33
C GLY A 108 -6.00 10.88 9.83
N ASN A 109 -7.21 10.57 10.26
CA ASN A 109 -7.56 10.52 11.67
C ASN A 109 -6.77 9.44 12.41
N SER A 110 -6.69 8.23 11.88
CA SER A 110 -5.97 7.11 12.50
C SER A 110 -4.49 7.43 12.71
N CYS A 111 -3.84 7.94 11.68
CA CYS A 111 -2.43 8.33 11.69
C CYS A 111 -2.15 9.43 12.72
N TYR A 112 -3.02 10.43 12.82
CA TYR A 112 -2.91 11.52 13.79
C TYR A 112 -3.10 11.03 15.23
N HIS A 113 -4.13 10.23 15.50
CA HIS A 113 -4.40 9.72 16.85
C HIS A 113 -3.32 8.76 17.35
N THR A 114 -2.62 8.07 16.47
CA THR A 114 -1.47 7.21 16.84
C THR A 114 -0.15 7.98 16.95
N GLY A 115 -0.15 9.29 16.72
CA GLY A 115 1.05 10.12 16.76
C GLY A 115 2.03 9.90 15.60
N GLN A 116 1.61 9.18 14.57
CA GLN A 116 2.43 8.92 13.37
C GLN A 116 2.41 10.09 12.37
N CYS A 117 1.42 10.97 12.49
CA CYS A 117 1.25 12.12 11.62
C CYS A 117 1.09 13.40 12.42
N ARG A 118 1.56 14.53 11.87
CA ARG A 118 1.51 15.84 12.51
C ARG A 118 0.10 16.45 12.51
N ASP A 119 -0.75 16.06 11.57
CA ASP A 119 -2.14 16.50 11.49
C ASP A 119 -3.07 15.39 10.99
N ALA A 120 -4.38 15.61 11.14
CA ALA A 120 -5.42 14.65 10.77
C ALA A 120 -5.75 14.65 9.26
N SER A 121 -5.22 15.58 8.47
CA SER A 121 -5.45 15.60 7.03
C SER A 121 -4.56 14.59 6.33
N ALA A 122 -5.14 13.65 5.59
CA ALA A 122 -4.38 12.69 4.82
C ALA A 122 -3.62 13.33 3.65
N TYR A 123 -4.05 14.49 3.16
CA TYR A 123 -3.52 15.15 1.96
C TYR A 123 -2.57 16.33 2.26
N ALA A 124 -2.55 16.83 3.49
CA ALA A 124 -1.89 18.10 3.82
C ALA A 124 -0.40 18.13 3.45
N HIS A 125 0.26 16.97 3.52
CA HIS A 125 1.71 16.87 3.28
C HIS A 125 2.08 16.33 1.90
N ASP A 126 1.12 15.94 1.06
CA ASP A 126 1.43 15.36 -0.25
C ASP A 126 2.25 16.29 -1.16
N PRO A 127 1.97 17.60 -1.24
CA PRO A 127 2.83 18.54 -1.99
C PRO A 127 4.25 18.66 -1.42
N GLU A 128 4.38 18.71 -0.09
CA GLU A 128 5.68 18.82 0.60
C GLU A 128 6.51 17.55 0.37
N ILE A 129 5.88 16.38 0.43
CA ILE A 129 6.52 15.08 0.13
C ILE A 129 7.01 15.06 -1.32
N ALA A 130 6.20 15.53 -2.27
CA ALA A 130 6.57 15.56 -3.68
C ALA A 130 7.79 16.51 -3.93
N ASP A 131 7.81 17.66 -3.28
CA ASP A 131 8.92 18.61 -3.39
C ASP A 131 10.20 18.10 -2.70
N ALA A 132 10.05 17.43 -1.56
CA ALA A 132 11.17 16.77 -0.89
C ALA A 132 11.75 15.65 -1.76
N ALA A 133 10.90 14.82 -2.38
CA ALA A 133 11.32 13.79 -3.30
C ALA A 133 12.06 14.36 -4.51
N ARG A 134 11.52 15.40 -5.13
CA ARG A 134 12.15 16.10 -6.26
C ARG A 134 13.53 16.65 -5.86
N THR A 135 13.61 17.29 -4.71
CA THR A 135 14.86 17.88 -4.22
C THR A 135 15.89 16.81 -3.90
N ARG A 136 15.49 15.72 -3.25
CA ARG A 136 16.37 14.65 -2.81
C ARG A 136 16.94 13.82 -3.95
N LEU A 137 16.17 13.67 -5.05
CA LEU A 137 16.53 12.86 -6.20
C LEU A 137 17.02 13.70 -7.40
N ARG A 138 17.00 15.03 -7.30
CA ARG A 138 17.52 15.91 -8.35
C ARG A 138 18.99 15.63 -8.58
N ASP A 139 19.35 15.46 -9.86
CA ASP A 139 20.72 15.27 -10.32
C ASP A 139 21.46 14.06 -9.68
N ASP A 140 20.71 13.09 -9.13
CA ASP A 140 21.30 11.88 -8.58
C ASP A 140 21.84 10.99 -9.74
N PRO A 141 23.17 10.79 -9.83
CA PRO A 141 23.76 10.03 -10.93
C PRO A 141 23.32 8.56 -10.97
N ARG A 142 22.75 8.05 -9.88
CA ARG A 142 22.20 6.70 -9.82
C ARG A 142 20.86 6.56 -10.55
N LEU A 143 20.25 7.67 -10.99
CA LEU A 143 19.04 7.69 -11.80
C LEU A 143 19.32 7.64 -13.30
N ARG A 144 20.57 7.59 -13.73
CA ARG A 144 20.93 7.44 -15.13
C ARG A 144 20.29 6.19 -15.72
N ASP A 145 19.95 6.26 -17.00
CA ASP A 145 19.29 5.17 -17.72
C ASP A 145 17.92 4.77 -17.14
N SER A 146 17.24 5.73 -16.51
CA SER A 146 15.87 5.53 -16.02
C SER A 146 14.90 6.61 -16.52
N ALA A 147 13.61 6.28 -16.51
CA ALA A 147 12.52 7.23 -16.65
C ALA A 147 11.48 6.87 -15.60
N LEU A 148 11.45 7.65 -14.53
CA LEU A 148 10.69 7.34 -13.34
C LEU A 148 9.74 8.48 -12.98
N TRP A 149 8.57 8.11 -12.53
CA TRP A 149 7.53 9.01 -12.02
C TRP A 149 7.14 8.59 -10.62
N ILE A 150 6.74 9.56 -9.82
CA ILE A 150 6.09 9.31 -8.53
C ILE A 150 4.72 9.96 -8.51
N THR A 151 3.78 9.25 -7.91
CA THR A 151 2.49 9.76 -7.47
C THR A 151 2.47 9.78 -5.96
N VAL A 152 2.08 10.91 -5.37
CA VAL A 152 1.91 11.01 -3.91
C VAL A 152 0.43 11.14 -3.61
N GLN A 153 -0.11 10.21 -2.83
CA GLN A 153 -1.52 10.19 -2.45
C GLN A 153 -1.66 9.82 -0.96
N ARG A 154 -2.08 10.76 -0.15
CA ARG A 154 -2.33 10.53 1.29
C ARG A 154 -1.11 9.93 1.99
N ARG A 155 0.07 10.50 1.72
CA ARG A 155 1.38 10.08 2.24
C ARG A 155 1.88 8.72 1.74
N PHE A 156 1.19 8.13 0.77
CA PHE A 156 1.66 6.95 0.05
C PHE A 156 2.29 7.37 -1.26
N ILE A 157 3.47 6.85 -1.56
CA ILE A 157 4.14 7.07 -2.83
C ILE A 157 3.99 5.84 -3.70
N THR A 158 3.62 6.04 -4.96
CA THR A 158 3.73 5.01 -6.00
C THR A 158 4.85 5.41 -6.95
N LEU A 159 5.91 4.61 -7.01
CA LEU A 159 7.03 4.76 -7.93
C LEU A 159 6.75 3.95 -9.19
N GLN A 160 6.74 4.59 -10.36
CA GLN A 160 6.39 3.97 -11.64
C GLN A 160 7.39 4.32 -12.72
N GLY A 161 7.40 3.54 -13.79
CA GLY A 161 8.22 3.81 -14.97
C GLY A 161 9.19 2.71 -15.32
N CYS A 162 10.37 3.08 -15.79
CA CYS A 162 11.40 2.15 -16.27
C CYS A 162 12.74 2.41 -15.57
N ALA A 163 13.37 1.34 -15.10
CA ALA A 163 14.70 1.38 -14.51
C ALA A 163 15.67 0.46 -15.26
N ALA A 164 16.96 0.75 -15.19
CA ALA A 164 17.99 -0.09 -15.76
C ALA A 164 18.13 -1.43 -15.01
N SER A 165 17.80 -1.45 -13.72
CA SER A 165 17.88 -2.64 -12.88
C SER A 165 16.89 -2.58 -11.71
N ALA A 166 16.57 -3.74 -11.14
CA ALA A 166 15.77 -3.82 -9.91
C ALA A 166 16.45 -3.08 -8.75
N ARG A 167 17.78 -3.20 -8.64
CA ARG A 167 18.57 -2.49 -7.62
C ARG A 167 18.43 -0.97 -7.71
N GLN A 168 18.30 -0.41 -8.90
CA GLN A 168 18.06 1.02 -9.09
C GLN A 168 16.67 1.42 -8.58
N ALA A 169 15.63 0.64 -8.89
CA ALA A 169 14.29 0.86 -8.39
C ALA A 169 14.21 0.74 -6.86
N ASP A 170 14.86 -0.29 -6.29
CA ASP A 170 14.94 -0.50 -4.83
C ASP A 170 15.65 0.68 -4.13
N TYR A 171 16.74 1.17 -4.72
CA TYR A 171 17.45 2.33 -4.21
C TYR A 171 16.54 3.57 -4.13
N VAL A 172 15.83 3.88 -5.22
CA VAL A 172 14.92 5.02 -5.25
C VAL A 172 13.80 4.84 -4.21
N ALA A 173 13.23 3.65 -4.12
CA ALA A 173 12.20 3.35 -3.13
C ALA A 173 12.70 3.56 -1.70
N GLU A 174 13.94 3.18 -1.41
CA GLU A 174 14.54 3.36 -0.08
C GLU A 174 14.75 4.84 0.24
N VAL A 175 15.23 5.63 -0.71
CA VAL A 175 15.35 7.09 -0.55
C VAL A 175 13.99 7.72 -0.27
N LEU A 176 12.94 7.30 -0.99
CA LEU A 176 11.58 7.82 -0.81
C LEU A 176 10.98 7.44 0.56
N ARG A 177 11.26 6.24 1.09
CA ARG A 177 10.80 5.82 2.43
C ARG A 177 11.40 6.64 3.57
N GLN A 178 12.57 7.23 3.36
CA GLN A 178 13.26 8.07 4.34
C GLN A 178 12.76 9.51 4.38
N LEU A 179 11.87 9.91 3.47
CA LEU A 179 11.30 11.26 3.47
C LEU A 179 10.33 11.43 4.64
N PRO A 180 10.29 12.63 5.23
CA PRO A 180 9.31 12.94 6.26
C PRO A 180 7.87 12.70 5.79
N ASP A 181 7.03 12.27 6.70
CA ASP A 181 5.58 12.05 6.48
C ASP A 181 5.22 10.98 5.44
N VAL A 182 6.16 10.25 4.89
CA VAL A 182 5.90 9.11 4.00
C VAL A 182 5.53 7.90 4.85
N LEU A 183 4.36 7.32 4.59
CA LEU A 183 3.88 6.12 5.29
C LEU A 183 4.23 4.83 4.54
N HIS A 184 4.24 4.86 3.22
CA HIS A 184 4.52 3.68 2.41
C HIS A 184 4.98 4.04 1.01
N VAL A 185 5.81 3.18 0.41
CA VAL A 185 6.25 3.28 -0.98
C VAL A 185 5.95 1.98 -1.71
N THR A 186 5.12 2.06 -2.75
CA THR A 186 4.85 0.97 -3.68
C THR A 186 5.73 1.12 -4.91
N VAL A 187 6.31 0.02 -5.40
CA VAL A 187 7.17 0.00 -6.59
C VAL A 187 6.47 -0.74 -7.71
N ASP A 188 6.17 -0.01 -8.80
CA ASP A 188 5.59 -0.52 -10.04
C ASP A 188 6.48 -0.08 -11.21
N VAL A 189 7.69 -0.61 -11.25
CA VAL A 189 8.76 -0.22 -12.18
C VAL A 189 9.14 -1.38 -13.08
N ALA A 190 9.08 -1.16 -14.38
CA ALA A 190 9.57 -2.11 -15.36
C ALA A 190 11.11 -2.07 -15.43
N VAL A 191 11.73 -3.23 -15.24
CA VAL A 191 13.19 -3.36 -15.41
C VAL A 191 13.51 -3.63 -16.87
N ARG A 192 14.35 -2.78 -17.48
CA ARG A 192 14.77 -2.94 -18.87
C ARG A 192 15.77 -4.10 -18.98
N ARG A 193 15.49 -5.02 -19.89
CA ARG A 193 16.49 -6.03 -20.26
C ARG A 193 17.50 -5.42 -21.23
N PRO A 194 18.82 -5.52 -20.95
CA PRO A 194 19.83 -5.12 -21.95
C PRO A 194 19.58 -5.86 -23.27
N GLY A 195 19.39 -5.10 -24.35
CA GLY A 195 19.26 -5.69 -25.69
C GLY A 195 17.83 -5.92 -26.21
N ALA A 196 16.78 -5.62 -25.45
CA ALA A 196 15.42 -5.60 -25.97
C ALA A 196 15.14 -4.23 -26.60
N ALA A 197 15.46 -4.11 -27.90
CA ALA A 197 14.89 -3.05 -28.72
C ALA A 197 13.36 -3.19 -28.64
N ALA A 198 12.65 -2.06 -28.42
CA ALA A 198 11.20 -2.04 -28.37
C ALA A 198 10.67 -2.60 -29.71
N THR A 199 10.22 -3.85 -29.69
CA THR A 199 9.48 -4.40 -30.82
C THR A 199 8.11 -3.71 -30.82
N ARG A 200 7.97 -2.66 -31.62
CA ARG A 200 6.67 -2.09 -31.95
C ARG A 200 5.85 -3.20 -32.64
N ARG A 201 4.78 -3.59 -32.04
CA ARG A 201 3.65 -4.20 -32.72
C ARG A 201 2.47 -3.25 -32.69
#